data_77487ca72bdc63d8871576f58ac9389b
#
_entry.id   77487ca72bdc63d8871576f58ac9389b
#
_cell.length_a   1.000
_cell.length_b   1.000
_cell.length_c   1.000
_cell.angle_alpha   90.00
_cell.angle_beta   90.00
_cell.angle_gamma   90.00
#
_symmetry.space_group_name_H-M   'P 1'
#
loop_
_entity.id
_entity.type
_entity.pdbx_description
1 polymer ?
#
loop_
_entity_poly.entity_id
_entity_poly.type
_entity_poly.pdbx_seq_one_letter_code
_entity_poly.pdbx_strand_id
1 'polypeptide(L)'
;MCGIVGYVGTKNIPGRAHFALDVVLEGLRRLEYRGYDSAGIAVLDEGKISFRKKAGKVAALDEVIAADPLPQAVVGIGHTRWATHGGPTDANAHPHVVDGGKLAVVHNGIIENFAELKTELAEKGYTFESETDTEVAATLLADFVHGAGEGDLTEAMRLTCNRLEGAFTLLALHADFPDRIVAARRNSPLVIGLGEGENFLGSDVSGFIDYTKNAVEMANDQIVTITATSYDIIDFAGNKAQGKPFKVEWDAAAAEKGGFSSFMEKEIHDQPTAVRDTLMGRFDENGKLTLDELHIDETVLRSIDKIIVIACGTAAYAGMVARYAIEHWCRIPTEVELAHEFRYRDPIVNEKTLVVALSQSGETMDTLMAVRHAREQGAKVIAICNTHGSSIPRESDACLYTHAGPEIAVASTKAFLAQIAAVYLLGLYLAELRGNMFADEVHKILDELRDIPEKIQKVIDNEDQVKELGRSMKDATSVLFLGRHVGFPVALEGALKLKEIAYLHAEGFAAGELKHGPIALVEEGQPVFIIVPSPGGRESLHSKVVSNIQEVRARGAITIVIAEEGDKAVEQFANHVIRIPESPSLMQPLLATVPLQLFAATVAESKGYDVDQPRNLAKSVTVE
;
A
#
# COMPACT_ATOMS: atom_id res chain seq x y z
N MET A 1 -6.09 -5.55 4.15
CA MET A 1 -7.16 -5.41 3.12
C MET A 1 -7.39 -6.76 2.48
N CYS A 2 -8.63 -7.13 2.25
CA CYS A 2 -8.99 -8.40 1.63
C CYS A 2 -8.86 -8.36 0.09
N GLY A 3 -8.72 -9.53 -0.56
CA GLY A 3 -8.77 -9.66 -2.00
C GLY A 3 -10.16 -10.12 -2.45
N ILE A 4 -10.74 -9.45 -3.44
CA ILE A 4 -12.00 -9.84 -4.09
C ILE A 4 -11.76 -10.12 -5.56
N VAL A 5 -12.33 -11.21 -6.07
CA VAL A 5 -12.39 -11.54 -7.49
C VAL A 5 -13.81 -12.00 -7.85
N GLY A 6 -14.34 -11.48 -8.96
CA GLY A 6 -15.60 -11.93 -9.56
C GLY A 6 -15.38 -12.21 -11.04
N TYR A 7 -16.05 -13.21 -11.58
CA TYR A 7 -15.97 -13.62 -12.97
C TYR A 7 -17.33 -14.03 -13.52
N VAL A 8 -17.66 -13.49 -14.71
CA VAL A 8 -18.82 -13.91 -15.49
C VAL A 8 -18.38 -14.15 -16.94
N GLY A 9 -18.54 -15.39 -17.41
CA GLY A 9 -18.18 -15.79 -18.76
C GLY A 9 -19.30 -16.53 -19.47
N THR A 10 -19.03 -16.99 -20.70
CA THR A 10 -19.91 -17.83 -21.49
C THR A 10 -19.34 -19.24 -21.66
N LYS A 11 -20.19 -20.26 -21.72
CA LYS A 11 -19.76 -21.67 -21.91
C LYS A 11 -19.06 -21.94 -23.27
N ASN A 12 -19.13 -21.00 -24.22
CA ASN A 12 -18.65 -21.19 -25.60
C ASN A 12 -17.83 -20.01 -26.11
N ILE A 13 -16.65 -19.76 -25.52
CA ILE A 13 -15.67 -18.82 -26.12
C ILE A 13 -14.77 -19.65 -27.05
N PRO A 14 -14.77 -19.41 -28.39
CA PRO A 14 -13.92 -20.16 -29.32
C PRO A 14 -12.43 -20.01 -28.95
N GLY A 15 -11.77 -21.14 -28.61
CA GLY A 15 -10.33 -21.17 -28.30
C GLY A 15 -9.95 -20.83 -26.86
N ARG A 16 -10.91 -20.54 -25.98
CA ARG A 16 -10.70 -20.32 -24.53
C ARG A 16 -11.83 -20.97 -23.75
N ALA A 17 -11.52 -21.98 -22.94
CA ALA A 17 -12.43 -22.53 -21.94
C ALA A 17 -11.95 -22.06 -20.56
N HIS A 18 -12.34 -20.85 -20.14
CA HIS A 18 -12.12 -20.40 -18.77
C HIS A 18 -13.36 -20.76 -17.95
N PHE A 19 -13.12 -21.42 -16.83
CA PHE A 19 -14.14 -21.66 -15.83
C PHE A 19 -13.95 -20.71 -14.64
N ALA A 20 -15.03 -20.36 -13.99
CA ALA A 20 -15.02 -19.44 -12.87
C ALA A 20 -14.07 -19.88 -11.76
N LEU A 21 -13.96 -21.20 -11.52
CA LEU A 21 -13.04 -21.74 -10.53
C LEU A 21 -11.59 -21.35 -10.83
N ASP A 22 -11.12 -21.55 -12.07
CA ASP A 22 -9.73 -21.30 -12.46
C ASP A 22 -9.40 -19.82 -12.39
N VAL A 23 -10.27 -18.98 -12.99
CA VAL A 23 -10.09 -17.52 -13.04
C VAL A 23 -10.08 -16.92 -11.63
N VAL A 24 -11.04 -17.32 -10.81
CA VAL A 24 -11.16 -16.76 -9.45
C VAL A 24 -10.01 -17.22 -8.57
N LEU A 25 -9.63 -18.51 -8.60
CA LEU A 25 -8.49 -19.00 -7.80
C LEU A 25 -7.17 -18.33 -8.21
N GLU A 26 -6.90 -18.18 -9.52
CA GLU A 26 -5.70 -17.51 -9.98
C GLU A 26 -5.69 -16.03 -9.53
N GLY A 27 -6.80 -15.34 -9.66
CA GLY A 27 -6.95 -13.98 -9.16
C GLY A 27 -6.77 -13.89 -7.64
N LEU A 28 -7.29 -14.85 -6.86
CA LEU A 28 -7.09 -14.88 -5.41
C LEU A 28 -5.63 -15.12 -5.03
N ARG A 29 -4.88 -15.98 -5.75
CA ARG A 29 -3.43 -16.17 -5.54
C ARG A 29 -2.67 -14.86 -5.75
N ARG A 30 -3.03 -14.10 -6.79
CA ARG A 30 -2.44 -12.78 -7.06
C ARG A 30 -2.82 -11.72 -6.03
N LEU A 31 -3.96 -11.86 -5.36
CA LEU A 31 -4.44 -10.94 -4.32
C LEU A 31 -4.15 -11.43 -2.89
N GLU A 32 -3.48 -12.57 -2.71
CA GLU A 32 -3.22 -13.16 -1.39
C GLU A 32 -2.41 -12.22 -0.49
N TYR A 33 -1.52 -11.39 -1.07
CA TYR A 33 -0.78 -10.36 -0.32
C TYR A 33 -1.69 -9.35 0.41
N ARG A 34 -2.95 -9.24 0.01
CA ARG A 34 -3.95 -8.37 0.64
C ARG A 34 -4.61 -8.99 1.87
N GLY A 35 -4.71 -10.33 1.93
CA GLY A 35 -5.30 -11.04 3.05
C GLY A 35 -5.04 -12.54 2.92
N TYR A 36 -4.64 -13.19 3.99
CA TYR A 36 -4.22 -14.59 4.01
C TYR A 36 -4.66 -15.34 5.28
N ASP A 37 -5.63 -14.77 6.03
CA ASP A 37 -6.17 -15.40 7.25
C ASP A 37 -7.23 -16.46 6.91
N SER A 38 -7.93 -16.29 5.79
CA SER A 38 -8.82 -17.29 5.21
C SER A 38 -9.06 -17.01 3.74
N ALA A 39 -9.45 -18.04 2.98
CA ALA A 39 -9.82 -17.92 1.58
C ALA A 39 -11.11 -18.73 1.29
N GLY A 40 -11.83 -18.31 0.25
CA GLY A 40 -12.99 -19.08 -0.20
C GLY A 40 -13.53 -18.62 -1.54
N ILE A 41 -14.31 -19.48 -2.15
CA ILE A 41 -14.92 -19.33 -3.47
C ILE A 41 -16.34 -19.83 -3.48
N ALA A 42 -17.22 -19.16 -4.19
CA ALA A 42 -18.54 -19.66 -4.60
C ALA A 42 -18.66 -19.62 -6.12
N VAL A 43 -19.23 -20.67 -6.70
CA VAL A 43 -19.55 -20.76 -8.11
C VAL A 43 -21.03 -21.06 -8.29
N LEU A 44 -21.60 -20.55 -9.38
CA LEU A 44 -23.02 -20.71 -9.69
C LEU A 44 -23.15 -21.51 -11.00
N ASP A 45 -23.70 -22.70 -10.90
CA ASP A 45 -23.98 -23.56 -12.03
C ASP A 45 -25.45 -24.07 -11.99
N GLU A 46 -26.15 -23.90 -13.09
CA GLU A 46 -27.56 -24.32 -13.27
C GLU A 46 -28.51 -23.89 -12.14
N GLY A 47 -28.33 -22.66 -11.64
CA GLY A 47 -29.16 -22.11 -10.56
C GLY A 47 -28.84 -22.66 -9.17
N LYS A 48 -27.70 -23.33 -9.00
CA LYS A 48 -27.22 -23.84 -7.72
C LYS A 48 -25.88 -23.22 -7.37
N ILE A 49 -25.77 -22.67 -6.16
CA ILE A 49 -24.50 -22.18 -5.60
C ILE A 49 -23.76 -23.33 -4.92
N SER A 50 -22.50 -23.52 -5.29
CA SER A 50 -21.55 -24.41 -4.64
C SER A 50 -20.36 -23.61 -4.15
N PHE A 51 -19.89 -23.86 -2.92
CA PHE A 51 -18.81 -23.08 -2.33
C PHE A 51 -17.83 -23.92 -1.53
N ARG A 52 -16.59 -23.43 -1.40
CA ARG A 52 -15.57 -23.93 -0.47
C ARG A 52 -14.90 -22.74 0.18
N LYS A 53 -14.61 -22.88 1.48
CA LYS A 53 -13.88 -21.85 2.25
C LYS A 53 -13.04 -22.49 3.34
N LYS A 54 -11.89 -21.88 3.64
CA LYS A 54 -10.94 -22.41 4.60
C LYS A 54 -10.15 -21.29 5.29
N ALA A 55 -9.94 -21.45 6.60
CA ALA A 55 -8.96 -20.65 7.34
C ALA A 55 -7.54 -20.97 6.86
N GLY A 56 -6.71 -19.95 6.68
CA GLY A 56 -5.36 -20.03 6.15
C GLY A 56 -5.23 -19.47 4.72
N LYS A 57 -4.06 -19.69 4.13
CA LYS A 57 -3.72 -19.24 2.77
C LYS A 57 -4.55 -19.93 1.69
N VAL A 58 -4.52 -19.41 0.46
CA VAL A 58 -5.21 -20.00 -0.71
C VAL A 58 -4.82 -21.47 -0.93
N ALA A 59 -3.59 -21.85 -0.59
CA ALA A 59 -3.14 -23.25 -0.65
C ALA A 59 -4.00 -24.19 0.21
N ALA A 60 -4.48 -23.74 1.38
CA ALA A 60 -5.40 -24.53 2.21
C ALA A 60 -6.79 -24.68 1.57
N LEU A 61 -7.24 -23.67 0.83
CA LEU A 61 -8.46 -23.76 0.03
C LEU A 61 -8.29 -24.73 -1.15
N ASP A 62 -7.12 -24.73 -1.82
CA ASP A 62 -6.80 -25.67 -2.90
C ASP A 62 -6.92 -27.14 -2.43
N GLU A 63 -6.43 -27.45 -1.21
CA GLU A 63 -6.55 -28.80 -0.62
C GLU A 63 -8.02 -29.21 -0.42
N VAL A 64 -8.86 -28.28 0.06
CA VAL A 64 -10.29 -28.54 0.25
C VAL A 64 -10.99 -28.76 -1.09
N ILE A 65 -10.69 -27.95 -2.10
CA ILE A 65 -11.27 -28.10 -3.45
C ILE A 65 -10.80 -29.40 -4.11
N ALA A 66 -9.55 -29.81 -3.92
CA ALA A 66 -9.03 -31.07 -4.44
C ALA A 66 -9.74 -32.28 -3.80
N ALA A 67 -10.09 -32.22 -2.51
CA ALA A 67 -10.80 -33.28 -1.79
C ALA A 67 -12.30 -33.33 -2.12
N ASP A 68 -12.91 -32.15 -2.38
CA ASP A 68 -14.33 -32.03 -2.69
C ASP A 68 -14.52 -30.97 -3.82
N PRO A 69 -14.40 -31.41 -5.10
CA PRO A 69 -14.37 -30.52 -6.27
C PRO A 69 -15.66 -29.71 -6.47
N LEU A 70 -15.47 -28.47 -6.96
CA LEU A 70 -16.56 -27.61 -7.40
C LEU A 70 -16.98 -27.92 -8.85
N PRO A 71 -18.24 -27.65 -9.25
CA PRO A 71 -18.68 -27.82 -10.64
C PRO A 71 -17.98 -26.81 -11.58
N GLN A 72 -17.92 -27.18 -12.86
CA GLN A 72 -17.44 -26.30 -13.94
C GLN A 72 -18.49 -25.23 -14.26
N ALA A 73 -18.43 -24.11 -13.53
CA ALA A 73 -19.32 -22.98 -13.70
C ALA A 73 -18.65 -21.85 -14.49
N VAL A 74 -19.46 -20.95 -15.06
CA VAL A 74 -18.99 -19.75 -15.76
C VAL A 74 -19.26 -18.48 -14.99
N VAL A 75 -19.81 -18.57 -13.78
CA VAL A 75 -20.04 -17.45 -12.88
C VAL A 75 -19.50 -17.82 -11.50
N GLY A 76 -18.70 -16.95 -10.92
CA GLY A 76 -18.12 -17.18 -9.59
C GLY A 76 -17.58 -15.93 -8.93
N ILE A 77 -17.50 -15.99 -7.61
CA ILE A 77 -16.89 -14.97 -6.75
C ILE A 77 -15.92 -15.62 -5.76
N GLY A 78 -14.88 -14.92 -5.41
CA GLY A 78 -13.91 -15.39 -4.42
C GLY A 78 -13.35 -14.28 -3.57
N HIS A 79 -12.76 -14.70 -2.45
CA HIS A 79 -12.29 -13.79 -1.42
C HIS A 79 -11.06 -14.35 -0.70
N THR A 80 -10.08 -13.47 -0.44
CA THR A 80 -9.03 -13.69 0.57
C THR A 80 -9.21 -12.69 1.68
N ARG A 81 -9.25 -13.18 2.93
CA ARG A 81 -9.62 -12.38 4.10
C ARG A 81 -8.42 -11.98 4.94
N TRP A 82 -8.41 -10.73 5.35
CA TRP A 82 -7.69 -10.23 6.51
C TRP A 82 -8.73 -9.90 7.59
N ALA A 83 -8.67 -10.62 8.72
CA ALA A 83 -9.73 -10.61 9.71
C ALA A 83 -9.85 -9.26 10.43
N THR A 84 -11.05 -8.67 10.43
CA THR A 84 -11.43 -7.45 11.16
C THR A 84 -12.45 -7.77 12.25
N HIS A 85 -13.58 -8.39 11.88
CA HIS A 85 -14.64 -8.83 12.79
C HIS A 85 -14.72 -10.36 12.81
N GLY A 86 -14.58 -10.97 13.98
CA GLY A 86 -14.47 -12.42 14.17
C GLY A 86 -13.10 -12.99 13.78
N GLY A 87 -12.65 -14.02 14.50
CA GLY A 87 -11.35 -14.66 14.31
C GLY A 87 -11.20 -15.34 12.94
N PRO A 88 -9.96 -15.78 12.57
CA PRO A 88 -9.71 -16.51 11.32
C PRO A 88 -10.16 -17.97 11.45
N THR A 89 -11.46 -18.21 11.30
CA THR A 89 -12.10 -19.52 11.34
C THR A 89 -12.79 -19.83 10.00
N ASP A 90 -13.08 -21.13 9.76
CA ASP A 90 -13.82 -21.54 8.55
C ASP A 90 -15.24 -20.92 8.53
N ALA A 91 -15.90 -20.74 9.67
CA ALA A 91 -17.20 -20.12 9.77
C ALA A 91 -17.17 -18.64 9.36
N ASN A 92 -16.14 -17.91 9.80
CA ASN A 92 -15.96 -16.48 9.51
C ASN A 92 -15.32 -16.21 8.14
N ALA A 93 -14.85 -17.24 7.41
CA ALA A 93 -14.33 -17.09 6.06
C ALA A 93 -15.47 -16.76 5.07
N HIS A 94 -15.15 -15.97 4.04
CA HIS A 94 -16.06 -15.68 2.93
C HIS A 94 -15.93 -16.75 1.82
N PRO A 95 -16.98 -16.96 1.02
CA PRO A 95 -18.27 -16.26 1.00
C PRO A 95 -19.18 -16.65 2.18
N HIS A 96 -20.08 -15.73 2.56
CA HIS A 96 -21.24 -16.08 3.37
C HIS A 96 -22.38 -16.48 2.46
N VAL A 97 -22.94 -17.67 2.71
CA VAL A 97 -24.02 -18.23 1.91
C VAL A 97 -25.27 -18.28 2.79
N VAL A 98 -26.29 -17.55 2.40
CA VAL A 98 -27.54 -17.36 3.15
C VAL A 98 -28.74 -17.73 2.28
N ASP A 99 -29.96 -17.47 2.73
CA ASP A 99 -31.21 -17.72 1.99
C ASP A 99 -31.35 -19.18 1.53
N GLY A 100 -31.11 -20.11 2.43
CA GLY A 100 -31.21 -21.53 2.10
C GLY A 100 -30.23 -22.00 1.01
N GLY A 101 -29.12 -21.28 0.82
CA GLY A 101 -28.09 -21.59 -0.17
C GLY A 101 -28.28 -20.85 -1.51
N LYS A 102 -29.20 -19.91 -1.62
CA LYS A 102 -29.51 -19.20 -2.86
C LYS A 102 -28.68 -17.92 -3.07
N LEU A 103 -28.15 -17.32 -2.01
CA LEU A 103 -27.39 -16.08 -2.06
C LEU A 103 -26.01 -16.27 -1.45
N ALA A 104 -24.95 -15.92 -2.20
CA ALA A 104 -23.58 -15.89 -1.73
C ALA A 104 -23.02 -14.46 -1.83
N VAL A 105 -22.38 -13.99 -0.76
CA VAL A 105 -21.82 -12.65 -0.67
C VAL A 105 -20.36 -12.71 -0.20
N VAL A 106 -19.50 -11.91 -0.83
CA VAL A 106 -18.16 -11.59 -0.33
C VAL A 106 -18.06 -10.10 -0.08
N HIS A 107 -17.24 -9.69 0.88
CA HIS A 107 -17.15 -8.32 1.37
C HIS A 107 -15.73 -7.92 1.73
N ASN A 108 -15.33 -6.71 1.31
CA ASN A 108 -14.17 -5.98 1.80
C ASN A 108 -14.64 -4.74 2.54
N GLY A 109 -14.11 -4.47 3.70
CA GLY A 109 -14.42 -3.28 4.48
C GLY A 109 -14.96 -3.57 5.87
N ILE A 110 -15.68 -2.63 6.43
CA ILE A 110 -16.38 -2.72 7.72
C ILE A 110 -17.77 -2.10 7.59
N ILE A 111 -18.78 -2.82 8.05
CA ILE A 111 -20.14 -2.32 8.21
C ILE A 111 -20.28 -1.83 9.66
N GLU A 112 -20.20 -0.53 9.86
CA GLU A 112 -20.14 0.09 11.20
C GLU A 112 -21.40 -0.11 12.01
N ASN A 113 -22.57 -0.08 11.38
CA ASN A 113 -23.86 -0.27 12.02
C ASN A 113 -24.35 -1.74 12.04
N PHE A 114 -23.45 -2.73 11.84
CA PHE A 114 -23.83 -4.15 11.75
C PHE A 114 -24.53 -4.69 13.01
N ALA A 115 -24.17 -4.21 14.20
CA ALA A 115 -24.77 -4.67 15.46
C ALA A 115 -26.26 -4.30 15.56
N GLU A 116 -26.63 -3.09 15.12
CA GLU A 116 -28.02 -2.62 15.05
C GLU A 116 -28.81 -3.43 14.02
N LEU A 117 -28.26 -3.59 12.80
CA LEU A 117 -28.87 -4.37 11.73
C LEU A 117 -29.04 -5.84 12.12
N LYS A 118 -28.08 -6.43 12.82
CA LYS A 118 -28.16 -7.80 13.34
C LYS A 118 -29.32 -7.96 14.30
N THR A 119 -29.53 -7.00 15.19
CA THR A 119 -30.66 -7.00 16.14
C THR A 119 -32.00 -6.94 15.40
N GLU A 120 -32.16 -6.01 14.45
CA GLU A 120 -33.35 -5.88 13.62
C GLU A 120 -33.69 -7.18 12.85
N LEU A 121 -32.68 -7.78 12.22
CA LEU A 121 -32.87 -9.01 11.46
C LEU A 121 -33.18 -10.20 12.36
N ALA A 122 -32.61 -10.26 13.55
CA ALA A 122 -32.95 -11.30 14.54
C ALA A 122 -34.41 -11.19 15.01
N GLU A 123 -34.93 -9.97 15.17
CA GLU A 123 -36.36 -9.73 15.47
C GLU A 123 -37.29 -10.20 14.34
N LYS A 124 -36.82 -10.18 13.09
CA LYS A 124 -37.50 -10.76 11.92
C LYS A 124 -37.39 -12.29 11.83
N GLY A 125 -36.62 -12.93 12.72
CA GLY A 125 -36.43 -14.38 12.80
C GLY A 125 -35.23 -14.93 12.06
N TYR A 126 -34.32 -14.08 11.57
CA TYR A 126 -33.05 -14.53 10.98
C TYR A 126 -32.07 -15.01 12.06
N THR A 127 -31.26 -16.00 11.72
CA THR A 127 -30.21 -16.55 12.59
C THR A 127 -28.85 -16.37 11.93
N PHE A 128 -27.80 -16.26 12.74
CA PHE A 128 -26.43 -16.00 12.29
C PHE A 128 -25.49 -17.09 12.78
N GLU A 129 -24.63 -17.59 11.89
CA GLU A 129 -23.66 -18.65 12.18
C GLU A 129 -22.25 -18.12 12.41
N SER A 130 -21.96 -16.90 11.95
CA SER A 130 -20.66 -16.26 12.06
C SER A 130 -20.67 -15.03 12.98
N GLU A 131 -19.47 -14.57 13.28
CA GLU A 131 -19.24 -13.33 14.04
C GLU A 131 -19.03 -12.10 13.13
N THR A 132 -19.18 -12.28 11.80
CA THR A 132 -18.83 -11.24 10.83
C THR A 132 -19.97 -10.26 10.56
N ASP A 133 -19.63 -9.03 10.30
CA ASP A 133 -20.51 -7.99 9.77
C ASP A 133 -21.03 -8.36 8.36
N THR A 134 -20.26 -9.12 7.61
CA THR A 134 -20.61 -9.57 6.26
C THR A 134 -21.83 -10.48 6.22
N GLU A 135 -21.98 -11.39 7.17
CA GLU A 135 -23.18 -12.24 7.24
C GLU A 135 -24.43 -11.40 7.49
N VAL A 136 -24.29 -10.33 8.27
CA VAL A 136 -25.40 -9.38 8.52
C VAL A 136 -25.78 -8.65 7.23
N ALA A 137 -24.80 -8.17 6.45
CA ALA A 137 -25.04 -7.52 5.17
C ALA A 137 -25.65 -8.51 4.14
N ALA A 138 -25.17 -9.76 4.11
CA ALA A 138 -25.72 -10.80 3.25
C ALA A 138 -27.19 -11.14 3.60
N THR A 139 -27.49 -11.24 4.89
CA THR A 139 -28.86 -11.49 5.39
C THR A 139 -29.79 -10.31 5.10
N LEU A 140 -29.29 -9.07 5.22
CA LEU A 140 -30.06 -7.87 4.85
C LEU A 140 -30.37 -7.84 3.35
N LEU A 141 -29.40 -8.22 2.51
CA LEU A 141 -29.62 -8.34 1.06
C LEU A 141 -30.69 -9.41 0.75
N ALA A 142 -30.66 -10.56 1.43
CA ALA A 142 -31.68 -11.61 1.29
C ALA A 142 -33.07 -11.09 1.69
N ASP A 143 -33.18 -10.34 2.79
CA ASP A 143 -34.45 -9.70 3.23
C ASP A 143 -35.02 -8.79 2.14
N PHE A 144 -34.17 -7.98 1.47
CA PHE A 144 -34.61 -7.15 0.36
C PHE A 144 -34.92 -7.92 -0.93
N VAL A 145 -34.21 -9.01 -1.23
CA VAL A 145 -34.53 -9.88 -2.39
C VAL A 145 -35.91 -10.49 -2.26
N HIS A 146 -36.33 -10.85 -1.06
CA HIS A 146 -37.68 -11.38 -0.79
C HIS A 146 -38.75 -10.29 -0.55
N GLY A 147 -38.33 -9.03 -0.41
CA GLY A 147 -39.19 -7.91 -0.10
C GLY A 147 -39.26 -6.85 -1.22
N ALA A 148 -38.83 -5.65 -0.89
CA ALA A 148 -38.94 -4.48 -1.79
C ALA A 148 -38.09 -4.56 -3.08
N GLY A 149 -37.11 -5.45 -3.14
CA GLY A 149 -36.27 -5.70 -4.31
C GLY A 149 -36.63 -6.99 -5.04
N GLU A 150 -37.81 -7.58 -4.79
CA GLU A 150 -38.23 -8.85 -5.41
C GLU A 150 -38.14 -8.80 -6.95
N GLY A 151 -37.46 -9.80 -7.51
CA GLY A 151 -37.26 -9.88 -8.97
C GLY A 151 -36.12 -9.04 -9.54
N ASP A 152 -35.42 -8.22 -8.73
CA ASP A 152 -34.29 -7.41 -9.17
C ASP A 152 -33.16 -7.37 -8.11
N LEU A 153 -32.11 -8.18 -8.34
CA LEU A 153 -30.95 -8.24 -7.44
C LEU A 153 -30.19 -6.89 -7.37
N THR A 154 -30.21 -6.09 -8.43
CA THR A 154 -29.57 -4.76 -8.45
C THR A 154 -30.31 -3.79 -7.54
N GLU A 155 -31.65 -3.80 -7.58
CA GLU A 155 -32.48 -2.99 -6.70
C GLU A 155 -32.36 -3.46 -5.23
N ALA A 156 -32.36 -4.77 -4.97
CA ALA A 156 -32.12 -5.31 -3.63
C ALA A 156 -30.75 -4.88 -3.07
N MET A 157 -29.68 -4.91 -3.89
CA MET A 157 -28.37 -4.40 -3.52
C MET A 157 -28.42 -2.91 -3.21
N ARG A 158 -29.11 -2.11 -4.03
CA ARG A 158 -29.25 -0.67 -3.80
C ARG A 158 -29.94 -0.36 -2.46
N LEU A 159 -31.02 -1.05 -2.16
CA LEU A 159 -31.72 -0.92 -0.88
C LEU A 159 -30.85 -1.33 0.29
N THR A 160 -30.06 -2.38 0.13
CA THR A 160 -29.07 -2.82 1.12
C THR A 160 -28.02 -1.73 1.37
N CYS A 161 -27.38 -1.21 0.31
CA CYS A 161 -26.33 -0.20 0.42
C CYS A 161 -26.81 1.11 1.08
N ASN A 162 -28.07 1.47 0.92
CA ASN A 162 -28.65 2.64 1.58
C ASN A 162 -28.90 2.45 3.09
N ARG A 163 -28.85 1.22 3.58
CA ARG A 163 -28.96 0.90 5.01
C ARG A 163 -27.60 0.71 5.69
N LEU A 164 -26.54 0.42 4.91
CA LEU A 164 -25.21 0.16 5.42
C LEU A 164 -24.47 1.48 5.69
N GLU A 165 -23.76 1.52 6.82
CA GLU A 165 -22.82 2.58 7.18
C GLU A 165 -21.40 2.04 7.16
N GLY A 166 -20.40 2.90 6.85
CA GLY A 166 -18.99 2.53 6.79
C GLY A 166 -18.44 2.36 5.37
N ALA A 167 -17.27 1.74 5.26
CA ALA A 167 -16.57 1.48 4.01
C ALA A 167 -16.75 0.03 3.59
N PHE A 168 -17.25 -0.21 2.37
CA PHE A 168 -17.51 -1.56 1.89
C PHE A 168 -17.39 -1.73 0.39
N THR A 169 -17.04 -2.94 -0.02
CA THR A 169 -17.22 -3.51 -1.36
C THR A 169 -17.90 -4.86 -1.22
N LEU A 170 -19.07 -5.00 -1.82
CA LEU A 170 -19.88 -6.22 -1.79
C LEU A 170 -19.96 -6.82 -3.20
N LEU A 171 -19.80 -8.15 -3.33
CA LEU A 171 -20.18 -8.91 -4.53
C LEU A 171 -21.20 -9.96 -4.14
N ALA A 172 -22.24 -10.10 -4.93
CA ALA A 172 -23.33 -11.04 -4.71
C ALA A 172 -23.60 -11.90 -5.94
N LEU A 173 -23.76 -13.23 -5.69
CA LEU A 173 -24.34 -14.22 -6.60
C LEU A 173 -25.69 -14.64 -6.06
N HIS A 174 -26.69 -14.79 -6.94
CA HIS A 174 -27.99 -15.32 -6.55
C HIS A 174 -28.47 -16.39 -7.53
N ALA A 175 -28.99 -17.48 -7.02
CA ALA A 175 -29.43 -18.65 -7.78
C ALA A 175 -30.50 -18.33 -8.84
N ASP A 176 -31.39 -17.38 -8.55
CA ASP A 176 -32.46 -16.97 -9.47
C ASP A 176 -31.98 -15.96 -10.55
N PHE A 177 -30.72 -15.50 -10.47
CA PHE A 177 -30.08 -14.60 -11.44
C PHE A 177 -28.73 -15.18 -11.93
N PRO A 178 -28.74 -16.32 -12.66
CA PRO A 178 -27.54 -17.14 -12.86
C PRO A 178 -26.55 -16.61 -13.89
N ASP A 179 -26.85 -15.50 -14.56
CA ASP A 179 -26.06 -14.92 -15.65
C ASP A 179 -25.24 -13.67 -15.25
N ARG A 180 -25.25 -13.32 -13.98
CA ARG A 180 -24.68 -12.05 -13.52
C ARG A 180 -24.08 -12.08 -12.13
N ILE A 181 -23.24 -11.08 -11.87
CA ILE A 181 -22.81 -10.66 -10.54
C ILE A 181 -23.31 -9.23 -10.33
N VAL A 182 -23.86 -8.96 -9.15
CA VAL A 182 -24.13 -7.59 -8.71
C VAL A 182 -23.13 -7.21 -7.63
N ALA A 183 -22.52 -6.05 -7.81
CA ALA A 183 -21.52 -5.55 -6.87
C ALA A 183 -21.75 -4.08 -6.53
N ALA A 184 -21.36 -3.69 -5.34
CA ALA A 184 -21.47 -2.31 -4.85
C ALA A 184 -20.17 -1.89 -4.15
N ARG A 185 -19.87 -0.58 -4.18
CA ARG A 185 -18.74 -0.03 -3.44
C ARG A 185 -19.04 1.31 -2.78
N ARG A 186 -18.49 1.47 -1.57
CA ARG A 186 -18.34 2.75 -0.84
C ARG A 186 -16.98 2.75 -0.14
N ASN A 187 -16.08 3.67 -0.49
CA ASN A 187 -14.76 3.88 0.12
C ASN A 187 -13.79 2.66 0.10
N SER A 188 -14.19 1.52 -0.45
CA SER A 188 -13.38 0.31 -0.64
C SER A 188 -13.20 0.04 -2.14
N PRO A 189 -12.02 -0.33 -2.66
CA PRO A 189 -11.75 -0.39 -4.09
C PRO A 189 -12.50 -1.51 -4.79
N LEU A 190 -13.00 -1.20 -6.01
CA LEU A 190 -13.54 -2.16 -6.96
C LEU A 190 -13.30 -1.68 -8.39
N VAL A 191 -12.80 -2.55 -9.24
CA VAL A 191 -12.49 -2.32 -10.65
C VAL A 191 -13.18 -3.39 -11.50
N ILE A 192 -13.70 -2.99 -12.65
CA ILE A 192 -14.29 -3.88 -13.64
C ILE A 192 -13.22 -4.18 -14.70
N GLY A 193 -12.99 -5.45 -15.04
CA GLY A 193 -12.19 -5.88 -16.17
C GLY A 193 -13.09 -6.25 -17.34
N LEU A 194 -12.75 -5.77 -18.56
CA LEU A 194 -13.54 -6.00 -19.77
C LEU A 194 -12.82 -6.97 -20.70
N GLY A 195 -13.42 -8.14 -20.92
CA GLY A 195 -12.95 -9.16 -21.85
C GLY A 195 -13.90 -9.39 -23.05
N GLU A 196 -13.57 -10.33 -23.88
CA GLU A 196 -14.41 -10.72 -25.03
C GLU A 196 -15.28 -11.93 -24.66
N GLY A 197 -16.57 -11.71 -24.40
CA GLY A 197 -17.52 -12.75 -23.92
C GLY A 197 -17.30 -13.14 -22.45
N GLU A 198 -16.58 -12.32 -21.72
CA GLU A 198 -16.32 -12.48 -20.30
C GLU A 198 -16.02 -11.12 -19.65
N ASN A 199 -16.43 -10.94 -18.40
CA ASN A 199 -16.14 -9.74 -17.61
C ASN A 199 -15.71 -10.14 -16.19
N PHE A 200 -14.94 -9.25 -15.57
CA PHE A 200 -14.27 -9.47 -14.30
C PHE A 200 -14.61 -8.37 -13.31
N LEU A 201 -14.54 -8.70 -12.03
CA LEU A 201 -14.49 -7.74 -10.93
C LEU A 201 -13.25 -8.04 -10.08
N GLY A 202 -12.58 -7.01 -9.62
CA GLY A 202 -11.44 -7.17 -8.73
C GLY A 202 -11.34 -6.00 -7.75
N SER A 203 -10.89 -6.29 -6.53
CA SER A 203 -10.47 -5.23 -5.61
C SER A 203 -9.17 -4.54 -6.06
N ASP A 204 -8.49 -5.14 -7.06
CA ASP A 204 -7.32 -4.64 -7.75
C ASP A 204 -7.24 -5.27 -9.14
N VAL A 205 -6.64 -4.56 -10.11
CA VAL A 205 -6.47 -5.06 -11.48
C VAL A 205 -5.63 -6.34 -11.56
N SER A 206 -4.74 -6.58 -10.59
CA SER A 206 -3.93 -7.81 -10.52
C SER A 206 -4.78 -9.08 -10.43
N GLY A 207 -6.01 -9.00 -9.92
CA GLY A 207 -6.92 -10.13 -9.84
C GLY A 207 -7.40 -10.68 -11.20
N PHE A 208 -7.23 -9.90 -12.30
CA PHE A 208 -7.65 -10.31 -13.64
C PHE A 208 -6.68 -9.90 -14.76
N ILE A 209 -5.48 -9.42 -14.43
CA ILE A 209 -4.51 -8.86 -15.38
C ILE A 209 -4.08 -9.84 -16.49
N ASP A 210 -4.11 -11.15 -16.21
CA ASP A 210 -3.77 -12.19 -17.19
C ASP A 210 -4.81 -12.31 -18.33
N TYR A 211 -6.02 -11.87 -18.06
CA TYR A 211 -7.16 -12.03 -18.96
C TYR A 211 -7.44 -10.74 -19.73
N THR A 212 -7.31 -9.59 -19.10
CA THR A 212 -7.54 -8.30 -19.76
C THR A 212 -6.77 -7.16 -19.11
N LYS A 213 -6.32 -6.21 -19.94
CA LYS A 213 -5.75 -4.92 -19.51
C LYS A 213 -6.77 -3.77 -19.63
N ASN A 214 -7.95 -4.01 -20.21
CA ASN A 214 -8.99 -3.00 -20.31
C ASN A 214 -9.82 -3.00 -19.04
N ALA A 215 -9.83 -1.89 -18.35
CA ALA A 215 -10.49 -1.76 -17.06
C ALA A 215 -11.40 -0.53 -17.00
N VAL A 216 -12.38 -0.58 -16.10
CA VAL A 216 -13.26 0.54 -15.78
C VAL A 216 -13.23 0.77 -14.28
N GLU A 217 -12.88 1.97 -13.91
CA GLU A 217 -12.88 2.43 -12.54
C GLU A 217 -14.28 2.87 -12.13
N MET A 218 -14.73 2.43 -10.96
CA MET A 218 -15.99 2.84 -10.36
C MET A 218 -15.78 4.00 -9.39
N ALA A 219 -16.71 4.95 -9.33
CA ALA A 219 -16.76 5.98 -8.30
C ALA A 219 -17.35 5.41 -6.99
N ASN A 220 -17.31 6.19 -5.90
CA ASN A 220 -18.00 5.84 -4.67
C ASN A 220 -19.52 5.85 -4.84
N ASP A 221 -20.21 5.11 -3.98
CA ASP A 221 -21.67 4.99 -3.95
C ASP A 221 -22.27 4.54 -5.29
N GLN A 222 -21.59 3.57 -5.92
CA GLN A 222 -22.03 2.97 -7.17
C GLN A 222 -22.25 1.47 -7.03
N ILE A 223 -23.20 0.99 -7.81
CA ILE A 223 -23.55 -0.43 -7.98
C ILE A 223 -23.30 -0.80 -9.43
N VAL A 224 -22.66 -1.93 -9.67
CA VAL A 224 -22.48 -2.49 -11.01
C VAL A 224 -23.14 -3.85 -11.09
N THR A 225 -23.84 -4.07 -12.20
CA THR A 225 -24.28 -5.39 -12.64
C THR A 225 -23.42 -5.80 -13.84
N ILE A 226 -22.66 -6.89 -13.72
CA ILE A 226 -21.89 -7.44 -14.83
C ILE A 226 -22.51 -8.72 -15.34
N THR A 227 -22.53 -8.89 -16.65
CA THR A 227 -22.81 -10.14 -17.37
C THR A 227 -21.58 -10.50 -18.22
N ALA A 228 -21.62 -11.61 -18.92
CA ALA A 228 -20.51 -11.99 -19.80
C ALA A 228 -20.25 -10.99 -20.96
N THR A 229 -21.23 -10.17 -21.33
CA THR A 229 -21.16 -9.29 -22.52
C THR A 229 -21.43 -7.82 -22.24
N SER A 230 -21.85 -7.49 -21.02
CA SER A 230 -22.20 -6.11 -20.67
C SER A 230 -21.91 -5.80 -19.20
N TYR A 231 -21.89 -4.52 -18.89
CA TYR A 231 -21.97 -3.99 -17.53
C TYR A 231 -22.86 -2.75 -17.51
N ASP A 232 -23.59 -2.61 -16.43
CA ASP A 232 -24.42 -1.44 -16.15
C ASP A 232 -24.10 -0.88 -14.77
N ILE A 233 -23.95 0.45 -14.67
CA ILE A 233 -23.64 1.13 -13.41
C ILE A 233 -24.77 2.07 -13.05
N ILE A 234 -25.20 2.01 -11.78
CA ILE A 234 -26.10 3.00 -11.16
C ILE A 234 -25.47 3.56 -9.88
N ASP A 235 -25.92 4.74 -9.46
CA ASP A 235 -25.61 5.27 -8.12
C ASP A 235 -26.58 4.73 -7.05
N PHE A 236 -26.31 5.00 -5.77
CA PHE A 236 -27.18 4.56 -4.67
C PHE A 236 -28.56 5.26 -4.67
N ALA A 237 -28.74 6.34 -5.43
CA ALA A 237 -30.04 6.95 -5.68
C ALA A 237 -30.83 6.26 -6.81
N GLY A 238 -30.20 5.32 -7.55
CA GLY A 238 -30.81 4.61 -8.67
C GLY A 238 -30.64 5.28 -10.03
N ASN A 239 -29.86 6.35 -10.12
CA ASN A 239 -29.58 7.01 -11.40
C ASN A 239 -28.51 6.27 -12.18
N LYS A 240 -28.60 6.28 -13.52
CA LYS A 240 -27.50 5.76 -14.36
C LYS A 240 -26.23 6.53 -14.11
N ALA A 241 -25.15 5.79 -13.93
CA ALA A 241 -23.80 6.31 -13.72
C ALA A 241 -22.83 5.75 -14.76
N GLN A 242 -21.64 6.31 -14.82
CA GLN A 242 -20.58 5.85 -15.71
C GLN A 242 -19.29 5.64 -14.93
N GLY A 243 -18.59 4.57 -15.24
CA GLY A 243 -17.22 4.37 -14.76
C GLY A 243 -16.23 5.05 -15.70
N LYS A 244 -14.99 5.22 -15.24
CA LYS A 244 -13.89 5.79 -16.03
C LYS A 244 -13.06 4.68 -16.64
N PRO A 245 -13.09 4.50 -17.98
CA PRO A 245 -12.27 3.48 -18.62
C PRO A 245 -10.78 3.86 -18.58
N PHE A 246 -9.92 2.87 -18.37
CA PHE A 246 -8.47 2.99 -18.44
C PHE A 246 -7.83 1.69 -18.92
N LYS A 247 -6.56 1.76 -19.31
CA LYS A 247 -5.78 0.58 -19.72
C LYS A 247 -4.61 0.39 -18.76
N VAL A 248 -4.43 -0.83 -18.29
CA VAL A 248 -3.30 -1.19 -17.42
C VAL A 248 -2.01 -1.23 -18.24
N GLU A 249 -1.00 -0.48 -17.81
CA GLU A 249 0.25 -0.30 -18.58
C GLU A 249 1.30 -1.38 -18.29
N TRP A 250 1.25 -2.03 -17.12
CA TRP A 250 2.19 -3.08 -16.73
C TRP A 250 1.71 -4.48 -17.07
N ASP A 251 2.64 -5.44 -17.15
CA ASP A 251 2.37 -6.84 -17.47
C ASP A 251 2.27 -7.71 -16.20
N ALA A 252 1.58 -8.84 -16.31
CA ALA A 252 1.51 -9.85 -15.27
C ALA A 252 2.89 -10.32 -14.80
N ALA A 253 3.87 -10.40 -15.71
CA ALA A 253 5.26 -10.74 -15.40
C ALA A 253 5.94 -9.74 -14.43
N ALA A 254 5.50 -8.48 -14.40
CA ALA A 254 6.00 -7.50 -13.43
C ALA A 254 5.58 -7.84 -11.98
N ALA A 255 4.50 -8.59 -11.82
CA ALA A 255 3.99 -9.08 -10.54
C ALA A 255 4.49 -10.49 -10.18
N GLU A 256 5.55 -11.00 -10.83
CA GLU A 256 6.20 -12.28 -10.54
C GLU A 256 7.53 -12.07 -9.82
N LYS A 257 8.02 -13.10 -9.11
CA LYS A 257 9.30 -13.03 -8.36
C LYS A 257 10.54 -12.91 -9.25
N GLY A 258 10.44 -13.22 -10.54
CA GLY A 258 11.54 -13.04 -11.50
C GLY A 258 12.84 -13.80 -11.17
N GLY A 259 12.74 -14.94 -10.46
CA GLY A 259 13.89 -15.77 -10.05
C GLY A 259 14.41 -15.46 -8.64
N PHE A 260 13.90 -14.46 -7.95
CA PHE A 260 14.21 -14.17 -6.55
C PHE A 260 13.48 -15.12 -5.59
N SER A 261 14.01 -15.28 -4.38
CA SER A 261 13.41 -16.14 -3.34
C SER A 261 12.09 -15.56 -2.82
N SER A 262 12.00 -14.23 -2.76
CA SER A 262 10.83 -13.47 -2.25
C SER A 262 10.53 -12.26 -3.12
N PHE A 263 9.31 -11.72 -3.01
CA PHE A 263 8.96 -10.42 -3.61
C PHE A 263 9.76 -9.30 -2.97
N MET A 264 9.96 -9.32 -1.66
CA MET A 264 10.74 -8.30 -0.97
C MET A 264 12.18 -8.24 -1.49
N GLU A 265 12.84 -9.37 -1.68
CA GLU A 265 14.20 -9.42 -2.26
C GLU A 265 14.18 -8.82 -3.68
N LYS A 266 13.25 -9.25 -4.54
CA LYS A 266 13.08 -8.66 -5.87
C LYS A 266 12.89 -7.14 -5.82
N GLU A 267 11.99 -6.67 -4.96
CA GLU A 267 11.63 -5.25 -4.85
C GLU A 267 12.77 -4.38 -4.31
N ILE A 268 13.64 -4.94 -3.46
CA ILE A 268 14.89 -4.29 -3.06
C ILE A 268 15.82 -4.14 -4.29
N HIS A 269 15.91 -5.17 -5.14
CA HIS A 269 16.72 -5.13 -6.38
C HIS A 269 16.07 -4.27 -7.49
N ASP A 270 14.77 -4.06 -7.46
CA ASP A 270 14.05 -3.17 -8.37
C ASP A 270 14.26 -1.67 -8.05
N GLN A 271 14.81 -1.30 -6.90
CA GLN A 271 14.94 0.09 -6.45
C GLN A 271 15.65 1.02 -7.44
N PRO A 272 16.77 0.62 -8.10
CA PRO A 272 17.40 1.46 -9.11
C PRO A 272 16.43 1.81 -10.25
N THR A 273 15.66 0.82 -10.71
CA THR A 273 14.65 1.01 -11.78
C THR A 273 13.48 1.86 -11.29
N ALA A 274 12.96 1.60 -10.10
CA ALA A 274 11.85 2.37 -9.51
C ALA A 274 12.18 3.86 -9.37
N VAL A 275 13.39 4.19 -8.92
CA VAL A 275 13.83 5.59 -8.84
C VAL A 275 14.00 6.19 -10.24
N ARG A 276 14.60 5.46 -11.18
CA ARG A 276 14.76 5.91 -12.58
C ARG A 276 13.42 6.21 -13.23
N ASP A 277 12.45 5.30 -13.08
CA ASP A 277 11.12 5.43 -13.67
C ASP A 277 10.34 6.59 -13.03
N THR A 278 10.53 6.84 -11.72
CA THR A 278 9.97 8.02 -11.04
C THR A 278 10.51 9.34 -11.64
N LEU A 279 11.73 9.36 -12.15
CA LEU A 279 12.32 10.55 -12.76
C LEU A 279 11.99 10.68 -14.25
N MET A 280 11.60 9.59 -14.92
CA MET A 280 11.41 9.54 -16.37
C MET A 280 10.26 10.45 -16.82
N GLY A 281 10.49 11.17 -17.96
CA GLY A 281 9.47 12.02 -18.58
C GLY A 281 9.20 13.35 -17.86
N ARG A 282 9.98 13.71 -16.84
CA ARG A 282 9.78 14.94 -16.04
C ARG A 282 10.78 16.05 -16.34
N PHE A 283 11.46 15.93 -17.45
CA PHE A 283 12.43 16.93 -17.93
C PHE A 283 12.16 17.21 -19.40
N ASP A 284 12.15 18.48 -19.78
CA ASP A 284 12.06 18.90 -21.17
C ASP A 284 13.38 18.64 -21.93
N GLU A 285 13.39 18.96 -23.23
CA GLU A 285 14.57 18.80 -24.10
C GLU A 285 15.80 19.61 -23.65
N ASN A 286 15.60 20.65 -22.83
CA ASN A 286 16.64 21.51 -22.26
C ASN A 286 17.04 21.05 -20.85
N GLY A 287 16.46 19.97 -20.34
CA GLY A 287 16.68 19.46 -18.99
C GLY A 287 15.94 20.24 -17.88
N LYS A 288 15.00 21.12 -18.25
CA LYS A 288 14.17 21.83 -17.29
C LYS A 288 13.13 20.89 -16.70
N LEU A 289 12.92 20.98 -15.39
CA LEU A 289 11.92 20.22 -14.67
C LEU A 289 10.50 20.62 -15.10
N THR A 290 9.71 19.64 -15.54
CA THR A 290 8.30 19.81 -15.88
C THR A 290 7.48 18.77 -15.11
N LEU A 291 6.42 19.21 -14.46
CA LEU A 291 5.47 18.34 -13.75
C LEU A 291 4.07 18.59 -14.33
N ASP A 292 3.86 18.16 -15.57
CA ASP A 292 2.62 18.41 -16.32
C ASP A 292 1.38 17.74 -15.68
N GLU A 293 1.61 16.74 -14.82
CA GLU A 293 0.55 16.09 -14.04
C GLU A 293 -0.04 17.01 -12.95
N LEU A 294 0.68 18.07 -12.55
CA LEU A 294 0.21 19.00 -11.53
C LEU A 294 -0.71 20.06 -12.15
N HIS A 295 -1.97 19.72 -12.36
CA HIS A 295 -2.99 20.62 -12.91
C HIS A 295 -3.48 21.66 -11.88
N ILE A 296 -2.57 22.24 -11.07
CA ILE A 296 -2.85 23.32 -10.13
C ILE A 296 -2.28 24.60 -10.69
N ASP A 297 -3.06 25.69 -10.66
CA ASP A 297 -2.62 27.01 -11.13
C ASP A 297 -1.34 27.44 -10.41
N GLU A 298 -0.33 27.87 -11.18
CA GLU A 298 0.96 28.35 -10.63
C GLU A 298 0.78 29.51 -9.66
N THR A 299 -0.21 30.39 -9.86
CA THR A 299 -0.47 31.50 -8.95
C THR A 299 -0.90 31.01 -7.57
N VAL A 300 -1.64 29.91 -7.51
CA VAL A 300 -1.99 29.25 -6.25
C VAL A 300 -0.73 28.68 -5.60
N LEU A 301 0.09 27.92 -6.34
CA LEU A 301 1.32 27.33 -5.81
C LEU A 301 2.34 28.40 -5.33
N ARG A 302 2.38 29.56 -5.99
CA ARG A 302 3.20 30.71 -5.55
C ARG A 302 2.67 31.34 -4.26
N SER A 303 1.37 31.27 -3.99
CA SER A 303 0.73 31.88 -2.82
C SER A 303 0.82 31.04 -1.55
N ILE A 304 1.21 29.76 -1.66
CA ILE A 304 1.33 28.83 -0.53
C ILE A 304 2.35 29.36 0.49
N ASP A 305 1.98 29.39 1.74
CA ASP A 305 2.84 29.83 2.86
C ASP A 305 3.15 28.71 3.87
N LYS A 306 2.46 27.55 3.76
CA LYS A 306 2.67 26.37 4.61
C LYS A 306 2.49 25.09 3.79
N ILE A 307 3.34 24.09 4.04
CA ILE A 307 3.20 22.73 3.50
C ILE A 307 2.98 21.77 4.66
N ILE A 308 2.02 20.86 4.52
CA ILE A 308 1.82 19.74 5.47
C ILE A 308 1.90 18.44 4.67
N VAL A 309 2.82 17.57 5.04
CA VAL A 309 2.93 16.22 4.48
C VAL A 309 2.17 15.27 5.39
N ILE A 310 1.19 14.55 4.85
CA ILE A 310 0.36 13.57 5.58
C ILE A 310 0.60 12.17 5.04
N ALA A 311 0.82 11.21 5.92
CA ALA A 311 1.05 9.82 5.56
C ALA A 311 0.95 8.88 6.77
N CYS A 312 1.04 7.58 6.53
CA CYS A 312 1.15 6.53 7.56
C CYS A 312 2.39 5.66 7.31
N GLY A 313 2.95 5.09 8.39
CA GLY A 313 4.03 4.10 8.33
C GLY A 313 5.28 4.58 7.56
N THR A 314 5.80 3.73 6.68
CA THR A 314 6.98 4.00 5.83
C THR A 314 6.83 5.30 5.03
N ALA A 315 5.64 5.58 4.49
CA ALA A 315 5.37 6.81 3.74
C ALA A 315 5.52 8.08 4.63
N ALA A 316 5.17 8.00 5.92
CA ALA A 316 5.39 9.12 6.85
C ALA A 316 6.88 9.41 7.05
N TYR A 317 7.74 8.37 7.06
CA TYR A 317 9.19 8.57 7.13
C TYR A 317 9.76 9.16 5.83
N ALA A 318 9.21 8.81 4.66
CA ALA A 318 9.51 9.51 3.42
C ALA A 318 9.12 11.01 3.51
N GLY A 319 7.97 11.31 4.11
CA GLY A 319 7.54 12.67 4.43
C GLY A 319 8.51 13.41 5.35
N MET A 320 9.05 12.73 6.37
CA MET A 320 10.06 13.33 7.25
C MET A 320 11.37 13.66 6.51
N VAL A 321 11.79 12.82 5.54
CA VAL A 321 12.92 13.15 4.66
C VAL A 321 12.58 14.35 3.78
N ALA A 322 11.39 14.35 3.19
CA ALA A 322 10.87 15.41 2.34
C ALA A 322 10.91 16.79 3.01
N ARG A 323 10.54 16.86 4.29
CA ARG A 323 10.55 18.11 5.07
C ARG A 323 11.92 18.81 5.00
N TYR A 324 13.01 18.07 5.20
CA TYR A 324 14.36 18.65 5.15
C TYR A 324 14.68 19.26 3.79
N ALA A 325 14.27 18.60 2.71
CA ALA A 325 14.50 19.07 1.35
C ALA A 325 13.63 20.28 1.01
N ILE A 326 12.33 20.22 1.26
CA ILE A 326 11.38 21.28 0.96
C ILE A 326 11.73 22.55 1.75
N GLU A 327 11.95 22.46 3.07
CA GLU A 327 12.35 23.64 3.87
C GLU A 327 13.67 24.23 3.40
N HIS A 328 14.62 23.39 2.95
CA HIS A 328 15.91 23.84 2.45
C HIS A 328 15.78 24.58 1.11
N TRP A 329 15.01 24.04 0.17
CA TRP A 329 14.89 24.57 -1.19
C TRP A 329 13.81 25.66 -1.32
N CYS A 330 12.62 25.40 -0.77
CA CYS A 330 11.46 26.28 -0.95
C CYS A 330 11.35 27.39 0.09
N ARG A 331 12.06 27.28 1.24
CA ARG A 331 11.94 28.20 2.37
C ARG A 331 10.49 28.40 2.86
N ILE A 332 9.71 27.32 2.80
CA ILE A 332 8.33 27.25 3.29
C ILE A 332 8.31 26.37 4.55
N PRO A 333 7.69 26.79 5.66
CA PRO A 333 7.47 25.94 6.82
C PRO A 333 6.75 24.64 6.39
N THR A 334 7.36 23.51 6.73
CA THR A 334 6.84 22.19 6.35
C THR A 334 6.64 21.33 7.59
N GLU A 335 5.42 20.90 7.85
CA GLU A 335 5.06 19.96 8.90
C GLU A 335 4.90 18.55 8.31
N VAL A 336 5.13 17.54 9.14
CA VAL A 336 4.86 16.14 8.78
C VAL A 336 3.97 15.57 9.85
N GLU A 337 2.81 15.07 9.44
CA GLU A 337 1.78 14.57 10.33
C GLU A 337 1.44 13.12 10.00
N LEU A 338 1.22 12.32 11.03
CA LEU A 338 0.58 11.02 10.85
C LEU A 338 -0.88 11.26 10.47
N ALA A 339 -1.32 10.67 9.36
CA ALA A 339 -2.63 11.00 8.78
C ALA A 339 -3.81 10.74 9.75
N HIS A 340 -3.73 9.65 10.54
CA HIS A 340 -4.73 9.33 11.55
C HIS A 340 -4.78 10.35 12.71
N GLU A 341 -3.66 11.03 13.05
CA GLU A 341 -3.63 12.08 14.08
C GLU A 341 -4.01 13.45 13.52
N PHE A 342 -3.61 13.74 12.26
CA PHE A 342 -3.87 15.01 11.59
C PHE A 342 -5.34 15.42 11.67
N ARG A 343 -6.26 14.52 11.35
CA ARG A 343 -7.70 14.78 11.33
C ARG A 343 -8.25 15.13 12.71
N TYR A 344 -7.82 14.42 13.75
CA TYR A 344 -8.36 14.58 15.11
C TYR A 344 -7.70 15.71 15.92
N ARG A 345 -6.53 16.16 15.49
CA ARG A 345 -5.79 17.25 16.13
C ARG A 345 -6.41 18.64 15.88
N ASP A 346 -7.37 18.77 14.96
CA ASP A 346 -7.92 20.04 14.49
C ASP A 346 -6.80 20.97 13.95
N PRO A 347 -6.13 20.60 12.84
CA PRO A 347 -4.97 21.32 12.31
C PRO A 347 -5.36 22.69 11.76
N ILE A 348 -4.43 23.65 11.86
CA ILE A 348 -4.62 24.96 11.23
C ILE A 348 -4.34 24.81 9.73
N VAL A 349 -5.39 24.79 8.94
CA VAL A 349 -5.38 24.62 7.48
C VAL A 349 -6.23 25.70 6.83
N ASN A 350 -5.82 26.22 5.70
CA ASN A 350 -6.56 27.22 4.93
C ASN A 350 -6.15 27.17 3.44
N GLU A 351 -6.67 28.07 2.61
CA GLU A 351 -6.41 28.14 1.17
C GLU A 351 -4.94 28.41 0.78
N LYS A 352 -4.08 28.82 1.72
CA LYS A 352 -2.63 28.98 1.52
C LYS A 352 -1.82 27.78 2.01
N THR A 353 -2.49 26.74 2.47
CA THR A 353 -1.86 25.49 2.86
C THR A 353 -1.84 24.53 1.69
N LEU A 354 -0.66 23.98 1.36
CA LEU A 354 -0.52 22.83 0.47
C LEU A 354 -0.39 21.58 1.31
N VAL A 355 -1.28 20.63 1.12
CA VAL A 355 -1.17 19.29 1.72
C VAL A 355 -0.58 18.33 0.70
N VAL A 356 0.46 17.61 1.07
CA VAL A 356 1.08 16.56 0.25
C VAL A 356 0.78 15.20 0.89
N ALA A 357 -0.07 14.42 0.24
CA ALA A 357 -0.47 13.10 0.73
C ALA A 357 0.39 12.00 0.10
N LEU A 358 1.15 11.26 0.92
CA LEU A 358 1.98 10.16 0.45
C LEU A 358 1.29 8.82 0.72
N SER A 359 1.13 8.01 -0.34
CA SER A 359 0.58 6.66 -0.21
C SER A 359 1.05 5.78 -1.37
N GLN A 360 1.60 4.60 -1.07
CA GLN A 360 1.96 3.64 -2.12
C GLN A 360 0.71 3.11 -2.82
N SER A 361 -0.25 2.60 -2.04
CA SER A 361 -1.49 1.99 -2.57
C SER A 361 -2.55 3.00 -3.03
N GLY A 362 -2.51 4.22 -2.50
CA GLY A 362 -3.56 5.21 -2.68
C GLY A 362 -4.90 4.86 -2.03
N GLU A 363 -4.92 3.83 -1.17
CA GLU A 363 -6.14 3.31 -0.53
C GLU A 363 -6.05 3.29 1.01
N THR A 364 -5.00 3.87 1.60
CA THR A 364 -4.89 3.95 3.06
C THR A 364 -5.99 4.86 3.60
N MET A 365 -6.92 4.27 4.38
CA MET A 365 -8.14 4.98 4.81
C MET A 365 -7.84 6.22 5.62
N ASP A 366 -6.96 6.13 6.61
CA ASP A 366 -6.56 7.29 7.41
C ASP A 366 -6.04 8.45 6.55
N THR A 367 -5.22 8.13 5.53
CA THR A 367 -4.68 9.16 4.62
C THR A 367 -5.78 9.74 3.73
N LEU A 368 -6.70 8.91 3.25
CA LEU A 368 -7.84 9.34 2.45
C LEU A 368 -8.75 10.30 3.25
N MET A 369 -9.06 9.94 4.49
CA MET A 369 -9.89 10.79 5.35
C MET A 369 -9.20 12.11 5.74
N ALA A 370 -7.87 12.08 5.90
CA ALA A 370 -7.08 13.29 6.11
C ALA A 370 -7.06 14.20 4.87
N VAL A 371 -7.01 13.63 3.65
CA VAL A 371 -7.15 14.38 2.38
C VAL A 371 -8.51 15.08 2.32
N ARG A 372 -9.60 14.37 2.62
CA ARG A 372 -10.95 14.94 2.64
C ARG A 372 -11.02 16.11 3.64
N HIS A 373 -10.56 15.87 4.87
CA HIS A 373 -10.55 16.90 5.90
C HIS A 373 -9.76 18.14 5.48
N ALA A 374 -8.58 17.98 4.90
CA ALA A 374 -7.77 19.10 4.42
C ALA A 374 -8.49 19.91 3.33
N ARG A 375 -9.16 19.24 2.39
CA ARG A 375 -9.93 19.90 1.31
C ARG A 375 -11.16 20.63 1.83
N GLU A 376 -11.87 20.06 2.80
CA GLU A 376 -12.99 20.71 3.48
C GLU A 376 -12.57 22.01 4.17
N GLN A 377 -11.33 22.08 4.66
CA GLN A 377 -10.73 23.28 5.24
C GLN A 377 -10.15 24.27 4.19
N GLY A 378 -10.26 23.96 2.90
CA GLY A 378 -9.85 24.83 1.79
C GLY A 378 -8.42 24.65 1.30
N ALA A 379 -7.64 23.72 1.86
CA ALA A 379 -6.29 23.42 1.37
C ALA A 379 -6.31 22.82 -0.03
N LYS A 380 -5.21 23.05 -0.79
CA LYS A 380 -4.91 22.28 -1.98
C LYS A 380 -4.17 21.00 -1.61
N VAL A 381 -4.53 19.90 -2.26
CA VAL A 381 -3.94 18.59 -2.00
C VAL A 381 -3.25 18.05 -3.25
N ILE A 382 -1.98 17.70 -3.12
CA ILE A 382 -1.22 16.92 -4.11
C ILE A 382 -0.99 15.53 -3.52
N ALA A 383 -1.44 14.48 -4.22
CA ALA A 383 -1.08 13.12 -3.88
C ALA A 383 0.25 12.73 -4.53
N ILE A 384 1.06 11.95 -3.82
CA ILE A 384 2.17 11.19 -4.40
C ILE A 384 1.85 9.71 -4.20
N CYS A 385 1.58 9.02 -5.29
CA CYS A 385 1.01 7.68 -5.25
C CYS A 385 1.66 6.76 -6.29
N ASN A 386 1.64 5.44 -6.06
CA ASN A 386 2.13 4.48 -7.04
C ASN A 386 0.99 3.81 -7.83
N THR A 387 -0.18 3.66 -7.23
CA THR A 387 -1.30 2.92 -7.83
C THR A 387 -2.25 3.85 -8.56
N HIS A 388 -2.32 3.68 -9.89
CA HIS A 388 -3.27 4.41 -10.73
C HIS A 388 -4.72 4.03 -10.41
N GLY A 389 -5.64 5.00 -10.50
CA GLY A 389 -7.06 4.78 -10.29
C GLY A 389 -7.48 4.56 -8.83
N SER A 390 -6.56 4.71 -7.87
CA SER A 390 -6.84 4.58 -6.44
C SER A 390 -7.56 5.81 -5.86
N SER A 391 -8.08 5.68 -4.64
CA SER A 391 -8.99 6.67 -4.05
C SER A 391 -8.32 8.00 -3.69
N ILE A 392 -7.11 7.97 -3.11
CA ILE A 392 -6.39 9.20 -2.71
C ILE A 392 -6.08 10.10 -3.91
N PRO A 393 -5.52 9.62 -5.05
CA PRO A 393 -5.34 10.44 -6.24
C PRO A 393 -6.62 11.06 -6.78
N ARG A 394 -7.72 10.30 -6.78
CA ARG A 394 -9.02 10.80 -7.28
C ARG A 394 -9.59 11.94 -6.44
N GLU A 395 -9.34 11.91 -5.15
CA GLU A 395 -9.86 12.91 -4.22
C GLU A 395 -8.87 14.04 -3.94
N SER A 396 -7.70 14.02 -4.59
CA SER A 396 -6.72 15.10 -4.55
C SER A 396 -6.91 16.09 -5.72
N ASP A 397 -6.38 17.31 -5.59
CA ASP A 397 -6.41 18.31 -6.67
C ASP A 397 -5.45 17.95 -7.81
N ALA A 398 -4.34 17.24 -7.50
CA ALA A 398 -3.39 16.72 -8.46
C ALA A 398 -2.71 15.46 -7.91
N CYS A 399 -2.09 14.65 -8.79
CA CYS A 399 -1.34 13.48 -8.40
C CYS A 399 -0.02 13.39 -9.18
N LEU A 400 1.07 13.14 -8.46
CA LEU A 400 2.36 12.79 -9.01
C LEU A 400 2.58 11.28 -8.80
N TYR A 401 2.51 10.50 -9.89
CA TYR A 401 2.70 9.06 -9.81
C TYR A 401 4.18 8.68 -9.77
N THR A 402 4.53 7.70 -8.94
CA THR A 402 5.93 7.25 -8.79
C THR A 402 6.38 6.27 -9.87
N HIS A 403 5.45 5.62 -10.58
CA HIS A 403 5.73 4.64 -11.64
C HIS A 403 6.71 3.52 -11.21
N ALA A 404 6.75 3.19 -9.90
CA ALA A 404 7.67 2.18 -9.36
C ALA A 404 7.28 0.72 -9.69
N GLY A 405 6.24 0.53 -10.50
CA GLY A 405 5.66 -0.79 -10.77
C GLY A 405 4.95 -1.38 -9.55
N PRO A 406 4.38 -2.59 -9.66
CA PRO A 406 3.71 -3.24 -8.52
C PRO A 406 4.69 -3.53 -7.39
N GLU A 407 4.27 -3.24 -6.15
CA GLU A 407 4.96 -3.61 -4.91
C GLU A 407 4.04 -4.55 -4.12
N ILE A 408 4.43 -5.82 -4.02
CA ILE A 408 3.60 -6.93 -3.55
C ILE A 408 3.95 -7.31 -2.11
N ALA A 409 5.25 -7.33 -1.75
CA ALA A 409 5.66 -7.58 -0.37
C ALA A 409 4.96 -6.59 0.57
N VAL A 410 4.44 -7.10 1.69
CA VAL A 410 3.64 -6.28 2.63
C VAL A 410 4.47 -5.13 3.17
N ALA A 411 5.70 -5.39 3.61
CA ALA A 411 6.63 -4.35 4.03
C ALA A 411 7.15 -3.57 2.81
N SER A 412 6.96 -2.25 2.80
CA SER A 412 7.34 -1.39 1.68
C SER A 412 8.86 -1.25 1.56
N THR A 413 9.37 -1.26 0.33
CA THR A 413 10.79 -1.13 -0.01
C THR A 413 11.03 -0.09 -1.11
N LYS A 414 10.83 -0.45 -2.38
CA LYS A 414 11.08 0.43 -3.53
C LYS A 414 10.17 1.65 -3.57
N ALA A 415 8.93 1.52 -3.08
CA ALA A 415 8.01 2.64 -3.03
C ALA A 415 8.49 3.76 -2.08
N PHE A 416 9.22 3.43 -1.01
CA PHE A 416 9.82 4.43 -0.12
C PHE A 416 10.81 5.34 -0.86
N LEU A 417 11.76 4.73 -1.61
CA LEU A 417 12.74 5.49 -2.39
C LEU A 417 12.07 6.29 -3.51
N ALA A 418 11.11 5.69 -4.20
CA ALA A 418 10.34 6.35 -5.25
C ALA A 418 9.53 7.55 -4.71
N GLN A 419 8.93 7.45 -3.51
CA GLN A 419 8.25 8.55 -2.86
C GLN A 419 9.22 9.69 -2.50
N ILE A 420 10.40 9.40 -1.98
CA ILE A 420 11.43 10.42 -1.71
C ILE A 420 11.83 11.12 -3.01
N ALA A 421 12.11 10.37 -4.09
CA ALA A 421 12.45 10.95 -5.38
C ALA A 421 11.33 11.87 -5.93
N ALA A 422 10.07 11.43 -5.84
CA ALA A 422 8.91 12.21 -6.29
C ALA A 422 8.74 13.50 -5.47
N VAL A 423 8.89 13.43 -4.15
CA VAL A 423 8.82 14.63 -3.30
C VAL A 423 9.97 15.58 -3.58
N TYR A 424 11.16 15.09 -3.90
CA TYR A 424 12.29 15.94 -4.29
C TYR A 424 12.00 16.68 -5.58
N LEU A 425 11.42 16.03 -6.58
CA LEU A 425 10.96 16.69 -7.81
C LEU A 425 9.94 17.79 -7.51
N LEU A 426 8.94 17.50 -6.65
CA LEU A 426 7.95 18.49 -6.23
C LEU A 426 8.60 19.66 -5.51
N GLY A 427 9.53 19.40 -4.58
CA GLY A 427 10.27 20.45 -3.85
C GLY A 427 11.11 21.34 -4.76
N LEU A 428 11.84 20.75 -5.71
CA LEU A 428 12.64 21.50 -6.70
C LEU A 428 11.75 22.32 -7.64
N TYR A 429 10.65 21.75 -8.11
CA TYR A 429 9.66 22.46 -8.93
C TYR A 429 9.09 23.69 -8.19
N LEU A 430 8.67 23.52 -6.94
CA LEU A 430 8.16 24.62 -6.13
C LEU A 430 9.23 25.67 -5.85
N ALA A 431 10.49 25.28 -5.61
CA ALA A 431 11.59 26.18 -5.34
C ALA A 431 11.90 27.06 -6.57
N GLU A 432 11.95 26.47 -7.77
CA GLU A 432 12.14 27.21 -9.03
C GLU A 432 10.94 28.11 -9.31
N LEU A 433 9.73 27.58 -9.24
CA LEU A 433 8.47 28.30 -9.48
C LEU A 433 8.36 29.54 -8.60
N ARG A 434 8.79 29.47 -7.35
CA ARG A 434 8.72 30.57 -6.37
C ARG A 434 9.93 31.52 -6.42
N GLY A 435 10.94 31.22 -7.24
CA GLY A 435 12.16 32.00 -7.35
C GLY A 435 13.10 31.87 -6.14
N ASN A 436 12.99 30.80 -5.37
CA ASN A 436 13.90 30.49 -4.27
C ASN A 436 15.22 29.86 -4.77
N MET A 437 15.18 29.23 -5.94
CA MET A 437 16.35 28.67 -6.64
C MET A 437 16.34 29.08 -8.10
N PHE A 438 17.52 29.20 -8.68
CA PHE A 438 17.69 29.44 -10.11
C PHE A 438 17.67 28.09 -10.86
N ALA A 439 17.35 28.15 -12.16
CA ALA A 439 17.24 26.94 -12.99
C ALA A 439 18.53 26.10 -13.05
N ASP A 440 19.71 26.74 -13.04
CA ASP A 440 21.01 26.08 -13.03
C ASP A 440 21.32 25.37 -11.70
N GLU A 441 20.86 25.92 -10.57
CA GLU A 441 20.97 25.28 -9.26
C GLU A 441 20.05 24.03 -9.19
N VAL A 442 18.82 24.17 -9.68
CA VAL A 442 17.86 23.04 -9.78
C VAL A 442 18.43 21.95 -10.68
N HIS A 443 18.96 22.32 -11.86
CA HIS A 443 19.54 21.39 -12.82
C HIS A 443 20.69 20.58 -12.21
N LYS A 444 21.56 21.21 -11.45
CA LYS A 444 22.66 20.54 -10.76
C LYS A 444 22.17 19.46 -9.77
N ILE A 445 21.13 19.77 -8.98
CA ILE A 445 20.57 18.81 -8.04
C ILE A 445 19.86 17.66 -8.78
N LEU A 446 19.22 17.96 -9.91
CA LEU A 446 18.58 16.95 -10.76
C LEU A 446 19.60 16.00 -11.38
N ASP A 447 20.79 16.47 -11.77
CA ASP A 447 21.86 15.61 -12.26
C ASP A 447 22.35 14.66 -11.15
N GLU A 448 22.52 15.18 -9.93
CA GLU A 448 22.84 14.35 -8.76
C GLU A 448 21.77 13.29 -8.50
N LEU A 449 20.49 13.64 -8.64
CA LEU A 449 19.37 12.70 -8.46
C LEU A 449 19.32 11.64 -9.57
N ARG A 450 19.68 11.98 -10.81
CA ARG A 450 19.79 11.04 -11.94
C ARG A 450 20.88 9.99 -11.74
N ASP A 451 21.93 10.30 -10.98
CA ASP A 451 23.00 9.37 -10.66
C ASP A 451 22.63 8.37 -9.54
N ILE A 452 21.57 8.65 -8.79
CA ILE A 452 21.16 7.83 -7.63
C ILE A 452 20.84 6.38 -8.01
N PRO A 453 20.15 6.05 -9.12
CA PRO A 453 19.89 4.67 -9.50
C PRO A 453 21.16 3.82 -9.61
N GLU A 454 22.24 4.37 -10.21
CA GLU A 454 23.52 3.66 -10.34
C GLU A 454 24.22 3.51 -8.98
N LYS A 455 24.10 4.51 -8.11
CA LYS A 455 24.63 4.44 -6.74
C LYS A 455 23.89 3.42 -5.88
N ILE A 456 22.56 3.32 -6.02
CA ILE A 456 21.75 2.27 -5.37
C ILE A 456 22.22 0.90 -5.85
N GLN A 457 22.44 0.70 -7.17
CA GLN A 457 22.94 -0.56 -7.72
C GLN A 457 24.27 -0.95 -7.09
N LYS A 458 25.20 -0.01 -6.91
CA LYS A 458 26.48 -0.28 -6.24
C LYS A 458 26.32 -0.73 -4.78
N VAL A 459 25.31 -0.21 -4.06
CA VAL A 459 25.00 -0.68 -2.71
C VAL A 459 24.49 -2.12 -2.74
N ILE A 460 23.62 -2.44 -3.69
CA ILE A 460 23.06 -3.79 -3.89
C ILE A 460 24.17 -4.78 -4.30
N ASP A 461 25.07 -4.39 -5.19
CA ASP A 461 26.20 -5.24 -5.64
C ASP A 461 27.12 -5.66 -4.48
N ASN A 462 27.08 -4.98 -3.34
CA ASN A 462 27.83 -5.28 -2.12
C ASN A 462 26.95 -5.89 -1.00
N GLU A 463 25.79 -6.44 -1.32
CA GLU A 463 24.81 -6.95 -0.35
C GLU A 463 25.30 -8.11 0.52
N ASP A 464 26.27 -8.89 0.05
CA ASP A 464 26.79 -10.08 0.75
C ASP A 464 27.28 -9.76 2.16
N GLN A 465 27.97 -8.62 2.33
CA GLN A 465 28.43 -8.16 3.64
C GLN A 465 27.26 -7.90 4.59
N VAL A 466 26.19 -7.29 4.09
CA VAL A 466 24.98 -6.97 4.87
C VAL A 466 24.22 -8.25 5.20
N LYS A 467 24.11 -9.17 4.25
CA LYS A 467 23.48 -10.48 4.43
C LYS A 467 24.24 -11.33 5.47
N GLU A 468 25.58 -11.33 5.44
CA GLU A 468 26.39 -12.01 6.46
C GLU A 468 26.16 -11.44 7.86
N LEU A 469 26.14 -10.11 7.97
CA LEU A 469 25.81 -9.42 9.21
C LEU A 469 24.41 -9.79 9.73
N GLY A 470 23.40 -9.80 8.86
CA GLY A 470 22.04 -10.20 9.21
C GLY A 470 21.97 -11.63 9.76
N ARG A 471 22.64 -12.58 9.11
CA ARG A 471 22.73 -13.97 9.59
C ARG A 471 23.39 -14.08 10.96
N SER A 472 24.45 -13.30 11.21
CA SER A 472 25.17 -13.31 12.49
C SER A 472 24.34 -12.74 13.65
N MET A 473 23.38 -11.86 13.35
CA MET A 473 22.54 -11.17 14.35
C MET A 473 21.11 -11.74 14.46
N LYS A 474 20.84 -12.91 13.86
CA LYS A 474 19.50 -13.53 13.90
C LYS A 474 18.95 -13.75 15.32
N ASP A 475 19.85 -13.96 16.31
CA ASP A 475 19.45 -14.22 17.70
C ASP A 475 19.39 -12.95 18.58
N ALA A 476 19.63 -11.77 17.99
CA ALA A 476 19.43 -10.50 18.69
C ALA A 476 17.98 -10.37 19.18
N THR A 477 17.79 -9.84 20.37
CA THR A 477 16.47 -9.62 20.99
C THR A 477 15.93 -8.21 20.72
N SER A 478 16.83 -7.25 20.54
CA SER A 478 16.53 -5.87 20.22
C SER A 478 17.63 -5.24 19.39
N VAL A 479 17.32 -4.20 18.63
CA VAL A 479 18.26 -3.44 17.82
C VAL A 479 17.91 -1.95 17.91
N LEU A 480 18.90 -1.10 18.14
CA LEU A 480 18.72 0.36 18.16
C LEU A 480 19.23 0.97 16.85
N PHE A 481 18.59 2.04 16.42
CA PHE A 481 18.94 2.78 15.22
C PHE A 481 19.10 4.27 15.54
N LEU A 482 20.23 4.84 15.17
CA LEU A 482 20.55 6.24 15.45
C LEU A 482 20.80 7.01 14.17
N GLY A 483 20.24 8.20 14.06
CA GLY A 483 20.49 9.12 12.97
C GLY A 483 20.36 10.58 13.37
N ARG A 484 20.97 11.46 12.59
CA ARG A 484 20.78 12.92 12.71
C ARG A 484 20.38 13.50 11.37
N HIS A 485 19.64 14.63 11.39
CA HIS A 485 19.15 15.28 10.18
C HIS A 485 18.36 14.25 9.34
N VAL A 486 18.60 14.11 8.03
CA VAL A 486 17.94 13.12 7.17
C VAL A 486 18.23 11.67 7.57
N GLY A 487 19.27 11.40 8.33
CA GLY A 487 19.56 10.07 8.87
C GLY A 487 18.59 9.64 9.97
N PHE A 488 17.88 10.56 10.61
CA PHE A 488 16.89 10.20 11.65
C PHE A 488 15.68 9.47 11.08
N PRO A 489 14.96 9.98 10.06
CA PRO A 489 13.88 9.21 9.44
C PRO A 489 14.36 7.89 8.81
N VAL A 490 15.60 7.79 8.31
CA VAL A 490 16.19 6.53 7.84
C VAL A 490 16.36 5.53 9.00
N ALA A 491 16.78 5.99 10.18
CA ALA A 491 16.86 5.17 11.38
C ALA A 491 15.49 4.64 11.82
N LEU A 492 14.44 5.48 11.74
CA LEU A 492 13.06 5.06 12.02
C LEU A 492 12.57 4.00 11.03
N GLU A 493 12.88 4.16 9.75
CA GLU A 493 12.51 3.20 8.70
C GLU A 493 13.23 1.85 8.88
N GLY A 494 14.52 1.84 9.20
CA GLY A 494 15.26 0.62 9.50
C GLY A 494 14.69 -0.13 10.71
N ALA A 495 14.33 0.59 11.76
CA ALA A 495 13.68 0.02 12.94
C ALA A 495 12.28 -0.55 12.59
N LEU A 496 11.52 0.14 11.73
CA LEU A 496 10.20 -0.33 11.29
C LEU A 496 10.33 -1.65 10.52
N LYS A 497 11.25 -1.75 9.57
CA LYS A 497 11.46 -2.99 8.79
C LYS A 497 11.75 -4.20 9.68
N LEU A 498 12.61 -4.07 10.70
CA LEU A 498 12.86 -5.17 11.65
C LEU A 498 11.63 -5.55 12.46
N LYS A 499 10.82 -4.59 12.89
CA LYS A 499 9.56 -4.86 13.59
C LYS A 499 8.58 -5.62 12.71
N GLU A 500 8.42 -5.19 11.46
CA GLU A 500 7.42 -5.73 10.53
C GLU A 500 7.72 -7.18 10.15
N ILE A 501 8.96 -7.52 9.80
CA ILE A 501 9.27 -8.81 9.17
C ILE A 501 10.07 -9.75 10.06
N ALA A 502 10.94 -9.25 10.94
CA ALA A 502 11.75 -10.07 11.83
C ALA A 502 11.17 -10.20 13.25
N TYR A 503 10.11 -9.44 13.56
CA TYR A 503 9.41 -9.41 14.86
C TYR A 503 10.35 -9.09 16.02
N LEU A 504 11.38 -8.28 15.76
CA LEU A 504 12.31 -7.81 16.76
C LEU A 504 11.85 -6.47 17.34
N HIS A 505 12.07 -6.28 18.65
CA HIS A 505 11.92 -4.96 19.23
C HIS A 505 13.04 -4.06 18.70
N ALA A 506 12.71 -3.18 17.78
CA ALA A 506 13.65 -2.26 17.17
C ALA A 506 13.17 -0.82 17.34
N GLU A 507 14.08 0.08 17.68
CA GLU A 507 13.73 1.46 17.98
C GLU A 507 14.71 2.43 17.33
N GLY A 508 14.15 3.48 16.67
CA GLY A 508 14.92 4.53 16.03
C GLY A 508 14.90 5.82 16.85
N PHE A 509 16.06 6.46 16.99
CA PHE A 509 16.19 7.70 17.74
C PHE A 509 16.92 8.79 16.93
N ALA A 510 16.54 10.03 17.15
CA ALA A 510 17.42 11.13 16.84
C ALA A 510 18.68 10.99 17.73
N ALA A 511 19.87 10.82 17.12
CA ALA A 511 21.07 10.50 17.89
C ALA A 511 21.46 11.54 18.95
N GLY A 512 20.97 12.78 18.80
CA GLY A 512 21.11 13.80 19.85
C GLY A 512 20.28 13.53 21.08
N GLU A 513 19.12 12.88 20.93
CA GLU A 513 18.18 12.57 21.98
C GLU A 513 18.65 11.39 22.85
N LEU A 514 19.63 10.60 22.36
CA LEU A 514 20.16 9.44 23.06
C LEU A 514 20.51 9.74 24.54
N LYS A 515 21.10 10.90 24.81
CA LYS A 515 21.53 11.31 26.17
C LYS A 515 20.38 11.69 27.09
N HIS A 516 19.18 11.88 26.56
CA HIS A 516 18.01 12.35 27.29
C HIS A 516 17.09 11.19 27.74
N GLY A 517 17.63 9.96 27.81
CA GLY A 517 16.91 8.77 28.29
C GLY A 517 17.33 7.50 27.56
N PRO A 518 17.20 7.39 26.23
CA PRO A 518 17.39 6.14 25.49
C PRO A 518 18.73 5.46 25.67
N ILE A 519 19.79 6.19 26.05
CA ILE A 519 21.12 5.64 26.34
C ILE A 519 21.09 4.59 27.45
N ALA A 520 20.08 4.61 28.32
CA ALA A 520 19.88 3.62 29.36
C ALA A 520 19.61 2.20 28.82
N LEU A 521 19.17 2.09 27.57
CA LEU A 521 18.95 0.81 26.87
C LEU A 521 20.23 0.21 26.30
N VAL A 522 21.32 0.97 26.27
CA VAL A 522 22.58 0.52 25.67
C VAL A 522 23.35 -0.31 26.69
N GLU A 523 23.53 -1.59 26.38
CA GLU A 523 24.27 -2.54 27.20
C GLU A 523 25.32 -3.28 26.38
N GLU A 524 26.14 -4.11 27.03
CA GLU A 524 27.18 -4.90 26.36
C GLU A 524 26.56 -5.88 25.36
N GLY A 525 27.05 -5.85 24.10
CA GLY A 525 26.57 -6.71 23.01
C GLY A 525 25.31 -6.20 22.30
N GLN A 526 24.70 -5.09 22.74
CA GLN A 526 23.53 -4.49 22.09
C GLN A 526 23.89 -4.01 20.69
N PRO A 527 23.24 -4.52 19.60
CA PRO A 527 23.44 -3.99 18.25
C PRO A 527 22.87 -2.58 18.11
N VAL A 528 23.68 -1.66 17.60
CA VAL A 528 23.28 -0.28 17.33
C VAL A 528 23.68 0.11 15.93
N PHE A 529 22.73 0.39 15.06
CA PHE A 529 22.94 0.97 13.74
C PHE A 529 23.08 2.49 13.85
N ILE A 530 24.06 3.06 13.17
CA ILE A 530 24.28 4.50 13.14
C ILE A 530 24.39 4.98 11.69
N ILE A 531 23.47 5.84 11.27
CA ILE A 531 23.49 6.47 9.94
C ILE A 531 24.34 7.74 10.03
N VAL A 532 25.49 7.73 9.38
CA VAL A 532 26.47 8.81 9.43
C VAL A 532 26.27 9.75 8.24
N PRO A 533 26.07 11.05 8.49
CA PRO A 533 25.93 12.02 7.41
C PRO A 533 27.26 12.20 6.65
N SER A 534 27.17 12.64 5.38
CA SER A 534 28.33 12.88 4.53
C SER A 534 29.38 13.78 5.19
N PRO A 535 30.65 13.39 5.17
CA PRO A 535 31.75 14.25 5.61
C PRO A 535 31.86 15.53 4.78
N GLY A 536 31.49 15.48 3.49
CA GLY A 536 31.44 16.62 2.58
C GLY A 536 30.30 17.61 2.84
N GLY A 537 29.36 17.24 3.75
CA GLY A 537 28.23 18.09 4.15
C GLY A 537 28.59 19.11 5.25
N ARG A 538 27.69 19.23 6.24
CA ARG A 538 27.97 20.06 7.43
C ARG A 538 28.95 19.35 8.34
N GLU A 539 30.21 19.78 8.39
CA GLU A 539 31.27 19.19 9.20
C GLU A 539 30.88 18.99 10.68
N SER A 540 30.19 19.97 11.26
CA SER A 540 29.70 19.88 12.63
C SER A 540 28.66 18.76 12.83
N LEU A 541 27.88 18.42 11.81
CA LEU A 541 26.88 17.34 11.88
C LEU A 541 27.58 15.97 11.89
N HIS A 542 28.51 15.74 10.95
CA HIS A 542 29.30 14.52 10.86
C HIS A 542 30.06 14.24 12.19
N SER A 543 30.83 15.22 12.69
CA SER A 543 31.61 15.05 13.93
C SER A 543 30.74 14.75 15.16
N LYS A 544 29.49 15.29 15.20
CA LYS A 544 28.54 14.98 16.28
C LYS A 544 28.04 13.54 16.22
N VAL A 545 27.83 12.97 15.03
CA VAL A 545 27.44 11.57 14.89
C VAL A 545 28.60 10.65 15.23
N VAL A 546 29.83 10.98 14.80
CA VAL A 546 31.03 10.24 15.23
C VAL A 546 31.16 10.21 16.76
N SER A 547 30.85 11.32 17.44
CA SER A 547 30.79 11.33 18.92
C SER A 547 29.70 10.41 19.47
N ASN A 548 28.55 10.30 18.82
CA ASN A 548 27.50 9.36 19.26
C ASN A 548 27.94 7.90 19.08
N ILE A 549 28.71 7.55 18.04
CA ILE A 549 29.29 6.21 17.88
C ILE A 549 30.17 5.89 19.10
N GLN A 550 31.06 6.81 19.49
CA GLN A 550 31.94 6.65 20.65
C GLN A 550 31.16 6.43 21.96
N GLU A 551 30.06 7.17 22.13
CA GLU A 551 29.22 7.12 23.34
C GLU A 551 28.56 5.75 23.54
N VAL A 552 27.99 5.15 22.46
CA VAL A 552 27.36 3.83 22.55
C VAL A 552 28.41 2.73 22.66
N ARG A 553 29.52 2.85 21.91
CA ARG A 553 30.63 1.90 21.99
C ARG A 553 31.24 1.84 23.40
N ALA A 554 31.39 2.99 24.06
CA ALA A 554 31.93 3.04 25.41
C ALA A 554 31.06 2.29 26.44
N ARG A 555 29.83 1.90 26.09
CA ARG A 555 28.90 1.10 26.88
C ARG A 555 28.82 -0.36 26.45
N GLY A 556 29.73 -0.77 25.55
CA GLY A 556 29.79 -2.15 25.08
C GLY A 556 28.88 -2.48 23.91
N ALA A 557 28.21 -1.52 23.29
CA ALA A 557 27.37 -1.74 22.10
C ALA A 557 28.19 -2.28 20.93
N ILE A 558 27.59 -3.16 20.14
CA ILE A 558 28.08 -3.54 18.81
C ILE A 558 27.67 -2.45 17.82
N THR A 559 28.62 -1.63 17.42
CA THR A 559 28.37 -0.49 16.52
C THR A 559 28.43 -0.91 15.06
N ILE A 560 27.31 -0.71 14.34
CA ILE A 560 27.15 -0.97 12.91
C ILE A 560 26.91 0.38 12.24
N VAL A 561 27.89 0.81 11.47
CA VAL A 561 27.90 2.16 10.93
C VAL A 561 27.66 2.14 9.43
N ILE A 562 26.67 2.90 8.95
CA ILE A 562 26.46 3.17 7.53
C ILE A 562 27.13 4.51 7.23
N ALA A 563 28.17 4.50 6.40
CA ALA A 563 28.98 5.67 6.09
C ALA A 563 29.45 5.66 4.63
N GLU A 564 29.77 6.84 4.11
CA GLU A 564 30.29 6.99 2.76
C GLU A 564 31.64 6.29 2.58
N GLU A 565 31.89 5.88 1.33
CA GLU A 565 33.22 5.40 0.90
C GLU A 565 34.28 6.46 1.23
N GLY A 566 35.40 6.02 1.79
CA GLY A 566 36.49 6.93 2.15
C GLY A 566 36.37 7.64 3.49
N ASP A 567 35.24 7.57 4.19
CA ASP A 567 35.13 8.13 5.53
C ASP A 567 35.91 7.28 6.56
N LYS A 568 37.13 7.74 6.87
CA LYS A 568 38.03 7.06 7.82
C LYS A 568 37.73 7.41 9.29
N ALA A 569 36.97 8.48 9.54
CA ALA A 569 36.73 8.95 10.90
C ALA A 569 35.89 7.95 11.73
N VAL A 570 35.08 7.14 11.09
CA VAL A 570 34.22 6.14 11.74
C VAL A 570 34.95 4.83 12.04
N GLU A 571 35.97 4.46 11.25
CA GLU A 571 36.60 3.13 11.26
C GLU A 571 37.11 2.70 12.64
N GLN A 572 37.74 3.60 13.36
CA GLN A 572 38.29 3.28 14.69
C GLN A 572 37.23 3.06 15.78
N PHE A 573 35.97 3.44 15.52
CA PHE A 573 34.89 3.38 16.50
C PHE A 573 33.78 2.40 16.11
N ALA A 574 33.79 1.89 14.88
CA ALA A 574 32.79 0.94 14.38
C ALA A 574 33.29 -0.52 14.55
N ASN A 575 32.39 -1.43 14.94
CA ASN A 575 32.63 -2.87 14.85
C ASN A 575 32.41 -3.35 13.39
N HIS A 576 31.41 -2.80 12.72
CA HIS A 576 31.09 -3.07 11.33
C HIS A 576 30.84 -1.75 10.60
N VAL A 577 31.35 -1.63 9.38
CA VAL A 577 31.12 -0.47 8.52
C VAL A 577 30.51 -0.94 7.21
N ILE A 578 29.29 -0.49 6.93
CA ILE A 578 28.61 -0.68 5.66
C ILE A 578 28.87 0.57 4.81
N ARG A 579 29.49 0.39 3.66
CA ARG A 579 29.88 1.50 2.78
C ARG A 579 28.79 1.80 1.77
N ILE A 580 28.50 3.10 1.62
CA ILE A 580 27.62 3.64 0.57
C ILE A 580 28.41 4.62 -0.29
N PRO A 581 28.07 4.79 -1.59
CA PRO A 581 28.70 5.77 -2.45
C PRO A 581 28.54 7.20 -1.92
N GLU A 582 29.54 8.05 -2.22
CA GLU A 582 29.48 9.48 -1.90
C GLU A 582 28.27 10.14 -2.54
N SER A 583 27.58 10.97 -1.76
CA SER A 583 26.37 11.70 -2.22
C SER A 583 26.12 12.94 -1.38
N PRO A 584 25.41 13.98 -1.93
CA PRO A 584 24.93 15.09 -1.13
C PRO A 584 24.07 14.61 0.05
N SER A 585 24.16 15.29 1.18
CA SER A 585 23.47 14.90 2.42
C SER A 585 21.97 14.64 2.24
N LEU A 586 21.28 15.42 1.40
CA LEU A 586 19.84 15.21 1.13
C LEU A 586 19.57 13.97 0.27
N MET A 587 20.56 13.45 -0.47
CA MET A 587 20.42 12.24 -1.29
C MET A 587 20.75 10.95 -0.52
N GLN A 588 21.47 11.07 0.62
CA GLN A 588 21.87 9.92 1.43
C GLN A 588 20.72 8.98 1.85
N PRO A 589 19.49 9.45 2.17
CA PRO A 589 18.39 8.55 2.50
C PRO A 589 18.11 7.50 1.43
N LEU A 590 18.27 7.85 0.15
CA LEU A 590 18.07 6.95 -0.99
C LEU A 590 19.10 5.81 -1.04
N LEU A 591 20.27 5.99 -0.45
CA LEU A 591 21.35 5.00 -0.41
C LEU A 591 21.40 4.26 0.93
N ALA A 592 21.29 4.99 2.05
CA ALA A 592 21.44 4.43 3.38
C ALA A 592 20.27 3.52 3.82
N THR A 593 19.11 3.62 3.18
CA THR A 593 17.96 2.77 3.47
C THR A 593 18.14 1.36 2.92
N VAL A 594 18.78 1.20 1.76
CA VAL A 594 18.94 -0.10 1.06
C VAL A 594 19.58 -1.17 1.95
N PRO A 595 20.74 -0.93 2.59
CA PRO A 595 21.33 -1.94 3.47
C PRO A 595 20.47 -2.25 4.70
N LEU A 596 19.64 -1.34 5.19
CA LEU A 596 18.73 -1.60 6.30
C LEU A 596 17.60 -2.55 5.90
N GLN A 597 17.08 -2.42 4.69
CA GLN A 597 16.08 -3.33 4.13
C GLN A 597 16.66 -4.72 3.91
N LEU A 598 17.86 -4.83 3.31
CA LEU A 598 18.59 -6.09 3.12
C LEU A 598 18.88 -6.78 4.46
N PHE A 599 19.33 -6.03 5.45
CA PHE A 599 19.58 -6.55 6.79
C PHE A 599 18.31 -7.13 7.41
N ALA A 600 17.20 -6.38 7.40
CA ALA A 600 15.93 -6.80 7.99
C ALA A 600 15.39 -8.07 7.30
N ALA A 601 15.42 -8.13 5.95
CA ALA A 601 14.99 -9.29 5.18
C ALA A 601 15.85 -10.52 5.55
N THR A 602 17.18 -10.37 5.58
CA THR A 602 18.09 -11.47 5.90
C THR A 602 17.90 -12.00 7.34
N VAL A 603 17.68 -11.12 8.31
CA VAL A 603 17.38 -11.54 9.70
C VAL A 603 16.09 -12.36 9.73
N ALA A 604 15.03 -11.89 9.05
CA ALA A 604 13.73 -12.57 9.01
C ALA A 604 13.83 -13.95 8.33
N GLU A 605 14.48 -14.04 7.17
CA GLU A 605 14.74 -15.29 6.44
C GLU A 605 15.56 -16.27 7.28
N SER A 606 16.59 -15.79 7.98
CA SER A 606 17.43 -16.61 8.86
C SER A 606 16.68 -17.18 10.06
N LYS A 607 15.55 -16.58 10.43
CA LYS A 607 14.61 -17.07 11.45
C LYS A 607 13.53 -17.98 10.85
N GLY A 608 13.49 -18.15 9.52
CA GLY A 608 12.47 -18.91 8.80
C GLY A 608 11.11 -18.20 8.69
N TYR A 609 11.09 -16.86 8.76
CA TYR A 609 9.88 -16.09 8.61
C TYR A 609 9.60 -15.75 7.14
N ASP A 610 8.32 -15.63 6.81
CA ASP A 610 7.86 -15.17 5.51
C ASP A 610 7.99 -13.64 5.43
N VAL A 611 8.93 -13.16 4.61
CA VAL A 611 9.21 -11.73 4.46
C VAL A 611 8.19 -11.01 3.59
N ASP A 612 7.48 -11.75 2.73
CA ASP A 612 6.46 -11.19 1.84
C ASP A 612 5.13 -10.98 2.56
N GLN A 613 4.79 -11.89 3.48
CA GLN A 613 3.51 -11.93 4.19
C GLN A 613 3.73 -12.07 5.71
N PRO A 614 4.26 -11.03 6.36
CA PRO A 614 4.50 -11.06 7.81
C PRO A 614 3.17 -11.06 8.57
N ARG A 615 3.14 -11.81 9.69
CA ARG A 615 1.94 -11.95 10.52
C ARG A 615 1.35 -10.60 10.95
N ASN A 616 0.02 -10.54 11.06
CA ASN A 616 -0.75 -9.39 11.58
C ASN A 616 -0.63 -8.10 10.74
N LEU A 617 -0.06 -8.15 9.56
CA LEU A 617 0.06 -7.00 8.67
C LEU A 617 -0.69 -7.24 7.35
N ALA A 618 -1.10 -6.16 6.72
CA ALA A 618 -1.62 -6.15 5.37
C ALA A 618 -0.92 -5.07 4.56
N LYS A 619 -0.78 -5.27 3.25
CA LYS A 619 -0.10 -4.31 2.34
C LYS A 619 -0.73 -2.92 2.40
N SER A 620 -2.03 -2.83 2.64
CA SER A 620 -2.77 -1.58 2.66
C SER A 620 -3.89 -1.65 3.70
N VAL A 621 -3.96 -0.66 4.56
CA VAL A 621 -5.00 -0.53 5.60
C VAL A 621 -6.13 0.33 5.05
N THR A 622 -7.27 -0.30 4.74
CA THR A 622 -8.44 0.34 4.11
C THR A 622 -9.65 0.46 5.03
N VAL A 623 -9.40 0.32 6.31
CA VAL A 623 -10.37 0.49 7.41
C VAL A 623 -9.74 1.42 8.43
N GLU A 624 -10.56 2.19 9.13
CA GLU A 624 -10.17 2.98 10.32
C GLU A 624 -10.15 2.13 11.58
#